data_19a9f2887a9308a4528d57eb0ec0e42b
#
_entry.id   19a9f2887a9308a4528d57eb0ec0e42b
#
_cell.length_a   1.000
_cell.length_b   1.000
_cell.length_c   1.000
_cell.angle_alpha   90.00
_cell.angle_beta   90.00
_cell.angle_gamma   90.00
#
_symmetry.space_group_name_H-M   'P 1'
#
loop_
_entity.id
_entity.type
_entity.pdbx_description
1 polymer ?
#
loop_
_entity_poly.entity_id
_entity_poly.type
_entity_poly.pdbx_seq_one_letter_code
_entity_poly.pdbx_strand_id
1 'polypeptide(L)'
;MRTRLQGVDYIFMDEVSMLSCFDMYRISAQLCRVMNNPTCPFGGFNMLFAGDFAQLPPPLGAESVALYSRIVGRSGTQNRSQEEALGRALWHQVTTVVILRQNMRQRTQSKNDDKLRKALENMRYKDCTATDIQFHSY
;
A
#
# COMPACT_ATOMS: atom_id res chain seq x y z
N MET A 1 10.95 5.23 23.08
CA MET A 1 10.66 5.18 21.63
C MET A 1 11.30 6.34 20.87
N ARG A 2 11.19 7.57 21.36
CA ARG A 2 11.80 8.76 20.72
C ARG A 2 13.31 8.60 20.44
N THR A 3 14.07 8.05 21.38
CA THR A 3 15.51 7.80 21.24
C THR A 3 15.88 6.84 20.09
N ARG A 4 15.00 5.92 19.72
CA ARG A 4 15.24 4.98 18.62
C ARG A 4 15.03 5.59 17.22
N LEU A 5 14.29 6.69 17.15
CA LEU A 5 14.00 7.41 15.91
C LEU A 5 14.86 8.69 15.78
N GLN A 6 15.77 8.91 16.71
CA GLN A 6 16.67 10.06 16.65
C GLN A 6 17.68 9.87 15.51
N GLY A 7 17.78 10.85 14.61
CA GLY A 7 18.63 10.79 13.43
C GLY A 7 18.05 10.01 12.25
N VAL A 8 16.78 9.60 12.33
CA VAL A 8 16.05 9.00 11.18
C VAL A 8 15.42 10.13 10.39
N ASP A 9 15.73 10.20 9.10
CA ASP A 9 15.15 11.18 8.16
C ASP A 9 14.02 10.59 7.32
N TYR A 10 14.07 9.28 7.08
CA TYR A 10 13.15 8.57 6.20
C TYR A 10 12.56 7.34 6.88
N ILE A 11 11.28 7.12 6.66
CA ILE A 11 10.60 5.87 7.04
C ILE A 11 10.14 5.19 5.75
N PHE A 12 10.59 3.95 5.56
CA PHE A 12 10.15 3.09 4.46
C PHE A 12 9.02 2.18 4.96
N MET A 13 7.91 2.18 4.23
CA MET A 13 6.74 1.35 4.52
C MET A 13 6.44 0.47 3.32
N ASP A 14 6.63 -0.82 3.49
CA ASP A 14 6.34 -1.81 2.47
C ASP A 14 4.89 -2.32 2.57
N GLU A 15 4.41 -2.96 1.52
CA GLU A 15 3.05 -3.54 1.41
C GLU A 15 1.93 -2.53 1.73
N VAL A 16 2.08 -1.29 1.29
CA VAL A 16 1.11 -0.20 1.58
C VAL A 16 -0.29 -0.50 1.06
N SER A 17 -0.43 -1.38 0.06
CA SER A 17 -1.72 -1.84 -0.47
C SER A 17 -2.61 -2.51 0.60
N MET A 18 -1.99 -3.10 1.63
CA MET A 18 -2.68 -3.76 2.73
C MET A 18 -3.13 -2.81 3.85
N LEU A 19 -2.76 -1.54 3.78
CA LEU A 19 -3.18 -0.54 4.77
C LEU A 19 -4.56 0.04 4.44
N SER A 20 -5.38 0.16 5.48
CA SER A 20 -6.59 0.96 5.40
C SER A 20 -6.31 2.45 5.62
N CYS A 21 -7.27 3.30 5.25
CA CYS A 21 -7.22 4.72 5.58
C CYS A 21 -7.10 4.95 7.10
N PHE A 22 -7.77 4.12 7.89
CA PHE A 22 -7.69 4.18 9.35
C PHE A 22 -6.28 3.85 9.87
N ASP A 23 -5.63 2.82 9.32
CA ASP A 23 -4.26 2.47 9.70
C ASP A 23 -3.27 3.58 9.34
N MET A 24 -3.42 4.19 8.17
CA MET A 24 -2.60 5.32 7.74
C MET A 24 -2.68 6.49 8.73
N TYR A 25 -3.90 6.84 9.17
CA TYR A 25 -4.11 7.85 10.20
C TYR A 25 -3.42 7.47 11.51
N ARG A 26 -3.61 6.24 12.00
CA ARG A 26 -3.04 5.77 13.26
C ARG A 26 -1.51 5.79 13.25
N ILE A 27 -0.89 5.39 12.15
CA ILE A 27 0.56 5.43 11.99
C ILE A 27 1.05 6.87 12.09
N SER A 28 0.45 7.78 11.34
CA SER A 28 0.79 9.21 11.40
C SER A 28 0.61 9.77 12.81
N ALA A 29 -0.52 9.52 13.44
CA ALA A 29 -0.81 10.02 14.80
C ALA A 29 0.20 9.50 15.84
N GLN A 30 0.64 8.24 15.73
CA GLN A 30 1.67 7.70 16.62
C GLN A 30 3.04 8.32 16.39
N LEU A 31 3.43 8.54 15.15
CA LEU A 31 4.70 9.22 14.83
C LEU A 31 4.68 10.68 15.31
N CYS A 32 3.58 11.40 15.11
CA CYS A 32 3.38 12.75 15.64
C CYS A 32 3.54 12.79 17.17
N ARG A 33 2.94 11.82 17.87
CA ARG A 33 3.04 11.71 19.33
C ARG A 33 4.46 11.41 19.78
N VAL A 34 5.15 10.46 19.16
CA VAL A 34 6.52 10.07 19.51
C VAL A 34 7.49 11.22 19.29
N MET A 35 7.33 11.97 18.22
CA MET A 35 8.19 13.11 17.88
C MET A 35 7.80 14.40 18.61
N ASN A 36 6.65 14.41 19.29
CA ASN A 36 6.03 15.60 19.88
C ASN A 36 5.85 16.71 18.84
N ASN A 37 5.42 16.32 17.65
CA ASN A 37 5.21 17.24 16.51
C ASN A 37 3.83 16.98 15.89
N PRO A 38 2.75 17.49 16.50
CA PRO A 38 1.39 17.24 16.05
C PRO A 38 1.01 18.02 14.79
N THR A 39 1.78 19.02 14.40
CA THR A 39 1.47 19.90 13.26
C THR A 39 1.96 19.34 11.93
N CYS A 40 2.94 18.44 11.94
CA CYS A 40 3.50 17.85 10.74
C CYS A 40 3.01 16.41 10.57
N PRO A 41 2.46 16.03 9.41
CA PRO A 41 2.12 14.65 9.09
C PRO A 41 3.32 13.72 9.37
N PHE A 42 3.01 12.53 9.90
CA PHE A 42 4.00 11.52 10.28
C PHE A 42 5.10 12.05 11.23
N GLY A 43 4.79 13.09 12.02
CA GLY A 43 5.76 13.68 12.94
C GLY A 43 6.91 14.43 12.26
N GLY A 44 6.80 14.70 10.95
CA GLY A 44 7.80 15.38 10.14
C GLY A 44 8.79 14.45 9.43
N PHE A 45 8.58 13.12 9.47
CA PHE A 45 9.40 12.18 8.70
C PHE A 45 9.08 12.23 7.21
N ASN A 46 10.09 12.01 6.37
CA ASN A 46 9.90 11.74 4.96
C ASN A 46 9.44 10.29 4.81
N MET A 47 8.30 10.09 4.15
CA MET A 47 7.69 8.77 3.98
C MET A 47 7.96 8.22 2.58
N LEU A 48 8.43 6.98 2.52
CA LEU A 48 8.54 6.20 1.30
C LEU A 48 7.57 5.02 1.40
N PHE A 49 6.61 4.96 0.50
CA PHE A 49 5.61 3.91 0.44
C PHE A 49 5.91 2.99 -0.72
N ALA A 50 5.96 1.68 -0.47
CA ALA A 50 6.08 0.67 -1.50
C ALA A 50 4.92 -0.32 -1.39
N GLY A 51 4.49 -0.88 -2.52
CA GLY A 51 3.41 -1.86 -2.54
C GLY A 51 2.85 -2.04 -3.92
N ASP A 52 1.91 -2.95 -4.03
CA ASP A 52 1.24 -3.29 -5.28
C ASP A 52 -0.26 -3.38 -5.07
N PHE A 53 -0.99 -2.37 -5.54
CA PHE A 53 -2.45 -2.30 -5.39
C PHE A 53 -3.22 -3.33 -6.24
N ALA A 54 -2.54 -4.08 -7.11
CA ALA A 54 -3.12 -5.24 -7.80
C ALA A 54 -2.98 -6.55 -7.00
N GLN A 55 -2.30 -6.51 -5.85
CA GLN A 55 -2.20 -7.63 -4.91
C GLN A 55 -3.34 -7.59 -3.88
N LEU A 56 -3.02 -7.90 -2.62
CA LEU A 56 -4.04 -8.01 -1.58
C LEU A 56 -4.51 -6.65 -1.06
N PRO A 57 -5.83 -6.43 -0.96
CA PRO A 57 -6.39 -5.27 -0.29
C PRO A 57 -6.25 -5.38 1.24
N PRO A 58 -6.59 -4.31 1.99
CA PRO A 58 -6.59 -4.36 3.43
C PRO A 58 -7.45 -5.50 3.99
N PRO A 59 -6.96 -6.27 4.99
CA PRO A 59 -7.76 -7.30 5.64
C PRO A 59 -8.98 -6.67 6.35
N LEU A 60 -10.05 -7.44 6.51
CA LEU A 60 -11.27 -7.07 7.25
C LEU A 60 -12.10 -5.89 6.72
N GLY A 61 -11.76 -5.29 5.63
CA GLY A 61 -12.52 -4.14 5.13
C GLY A 61 -12.58 -4.06 3.62
N ALA A 62 -11.80 -4.90 2.98
CA ALA A 62 -11.72 -4.97 1.53
C ALA A 62 -11.50 -3.58 0.88
N GLU A 63 -12.02 -3.41 -0.31
CA GLU A 63 -11.83 -2.19 -1.11
C GLU A 63 -12.44 -0.93 -0.49
N SER A 64 -13.48 -1.05 0.35
CA SER A 64 -14.17 0.12 0.92
C SER A 64 -13.32 0.96 1.88
N VAL A 65 -12.33 0.35 2.52
CA VAL A 65 -11.44 1.01 3.49
C VAL A 65 -10.03 1.23 2.95
N ALA A 66 -9.75 0.76 1.74
CA ALA A 66 -8.44 0.89 1.10
C ALA A 66 -8.07 2.35 0.81
N LEU A 67 -6.78 2.65 0.75
CA LEU A 67 -6.25 4.00 0.48
C LEU A 67 -6.76 4.58 -0.85
N TYR A 68 -6.99 3.71 -1.85
CA TYR A 68 -7.50 4.08 -3.17
C TYR A 68 -9.03 4.11 -3.28
N SER A 69 -9.76 3.74 -2.22
CA SER A 69 -11.22 3.71 -2.24
C SER A 69 -11.80 5.10 -2.49
N ARG A 70 -12.82 5.19 -3.31
CA ARG A 70 -13.58 6.43 -3.55
C ARG A 70 -14.64 6.69 -2.50
N ILE A 71 -14.99 5.68 -1.71
CA ILE A 71 -16.06 5.72 -0.70
C ILE A 71 -15.43 6.05 0.65
N VAL A 72 -15.88 7.13 1.28
CA VAL A 72 -15.45 7.52 2.62
C VAL A 72 -16.61 7.32 3.60
N GLY A 73 -16.31 6.77 4.79
CA GLY A 73 -17.16 6.95 5.96
C GLY A 73 -18.45 6.15 5.99
N ARG A 74 -18.51 4.97 5.40
CA ARG A 74 -19.70 4.09 5.50
C ARG A 74 -19.63 3.07 6.63
N SER A 75 -18.51 2.94 7.32
CA SER A 75 -18.32 1.89 8.31
C SER A 75 -17.98 2.47 9.67
N GLY A 76 -18.87 2.42 10.61
CA GLY A 76 -18.55 2.61 12.01
C GLY A 76 -19.12 3.87 12.66
N THR A 77 -18.57 4.18 13.83
CA THR A 77 -18.90 5.37 14.61
C THR A 77 -18.40 6.64 13.91
N GLN A 78 -19.01 7.78 14.23
CA GLN A 78 -18.64 9.09 13.66
C GLN A 78 -17.13 9.39 13.80
N ASN A 79 -16.53 9.04 14.92
CA ASN A 79 -15.09 9.22 15.15
C ASN A 79 -14.23 8.41 14.17
N ARG A 80 -14.59 7.14 13.93
CA ARG A 80 -13.84 6.30 12.98
C ARG A 80 -13.93 6.83 11.55
N SER A 81 -15.07 7.34 11.15
CA SER A 81 -15.24 7.95 9.83
C SER A 81 -14.36 9.20 9.64
N GLN A 82 -14.15 9.98 10.69
CA GLN A 82 -13.24 11.12 10.66
C GLN A 82 -11.77 10.68 10.55
N GLU A 83 -11.38 9.67 11.32
CA GLU A 83 -10.01 9.12 11.28
C GLU A 83 -9.69 8.51 9.90
N GLU A 84 -10.63 7.82 9.28
CA GLU A 84 -10.51 7.31 7.91
C GLU A 84 -10.38 8.45 6.88
N ALA A 85 -11.15 9.51 7.03
CA ALA A 85 -11.07 10.70 6.16
C ALA A 85 -9.70 11.40 6.29
N LEU A 86 -9.18 11.52 7.51
CA LEU A 86 -7.84 12.06 7.76
C LEU A 86 -6.74 11.18 7.17
N GLY A 87 -6.85 9.86 7.34
CA GLY A 87 -5.91 8.92 6.75
C GLY A 87 -5.87 8.99 5.22
N ARG A 88 -7.03 9.18 4.60
CA ARG A 88 -7.10 9.42 3.17
C ARG A 88 -6.45 10.74 2.78
N ALA A 89 -6.72 11.81 3.53
CA ALA A 89 -6.10 13.11 3.28
C ALA A 89 -4.57 13.04 3.37
N LEU A 90 -4.03 12.23 4.28
CA LEU A 90 -2.61 11.94 4.37
C LEU A 90 -2.09 11.20 3.13
N TRP A 91 -2.81 10.19 2.65
CA TRP A 91 -2.45 9.45 1.44
C TRP A 91 -2.42 10.35 0.20
N HIS A 92 -3.39 11.25 0.07
CA HIS A 92 -3.45 12.20 -1.05
C HIS A 92 -2.33 13.27 -1.05
N GLN A 93 -1.51 13.34 0.00
CA GLN A 93 -0.32 14.19 0.00
C GLN A 93 0.87 13.54 -0.70
N VAL A 94 0.79 12.25 -1.03
CA VAL A 94 1.81 11.58 -1.83
C VAL A 94 1.70 12.04 -3.28
N THR A 95 2.67 12.84 -3.73
CA THR A 95 2.64 13.47 -5.06
C THR A 95 3.61 12.84 -6.06
N THR A 96 4.60 12.11 -5.56
CA THR A 96 5.61 11.47 -6.40
C THR A 96 5.39 9.98 -6.46
N VAL A 97 5.25 9.45 -7.68
CA VAL A 97 5.03 8.02 -7.92
C VAL A 97 6.12 7.48 -8.85
N VAL A 98 6.74 6.39 -8.42
CA VAL A 98 7.72 5.65 -9.22
C VAL A 98 7.16 4.27 -9.52
N ILE A 99 7.02 3.93 -10.80
CA ILE A 99 6.52 2.63 -11.23
C ILE A 99 7.70 1.75 -11.63
N LEU A 100 7.93 0.66 -10.88
CA LEU A 100 8.91 -0.35 -11.20
C LEU A 100 8.33 -1.30 -12.26
N ARG A 101 8.92 -1.33 -13.44
CA ARG A 101 8.44 -2.13 -14.58
C ARG A 101 9.24 -3.42 -14.79
N GLN A 102 10.48 -3.45 -14.32
CA GLN A 102 11.37 -4.59 -14.55
C GLN A 102 11.17 -5.64 -13.44
N ASN A 103 10.83 -6.86 -13.82
CA ASN A 103 10.80 -7.98 -12.89
C ASN A 103 12.23 -8.47 -12.64
N MET A 104 12.72 -8.32 -11.40
CA MET A 104 14.05 -8.72 -10.97
C MET A 104 14.07 -10.08 -10.23
N ARG A 105 12.92 -10.62 -9.86
CA ARG A 105 12.82 -11.88 -9.10
C ARG A 105 13.07 -13.10 -9.95
N GLN A 106 12.65 -13.05 -11.21
CA GLN A 106 12.82 -14.14 -12.17
C GLN A 106 13.95 -13.78 -13.14
N ARG A 107 15.17 -14.14 -12.77
CA ARG A 107 16.37 -13.85 -13.57
C ARG A 107 16.73 -14.98 -14.55
N THR A 108 16.19 -16.17 -14.36
CA THR A 108 16.38 -17.29 -15.27
C THR A 108 15.54 -17.09 -16.53
N GLN A 109 16.17 -17.21 -17.68
CA GLN A 109 15.51 -17.03 -18.99
C GLN A 109 15.00 -18.37 -19.53
N SER A 110 14.41 -19.20 -18.69
CA SER A 110 13.79 -20.43 -19.17
C SER A 110 12.47 -20.12 -19.87
N LYS A 111 12.10 -20.94 -20.86
CA LYS A 111 10.80 -20.79 -21.55
C LYS A 111 9.61 -20.91 -20.60
N ASN A 112 9.76 -21.61 -19.49
CA ASN A 112 8.71 -21.75 -18.47
C ASN A 112 8.61 -20.48 -17.61
N ASP A 113 9.72 -19.84 -17.28
CA ASP A 113 9.70 -18.56 -16.54
C ASP A 113 9.06 -17.44 -17.36
N ASP A 114 9.28 -17.44 -18.67
CA ASP A 114 8.64 -16.47 -19.57
C ASP A 114 7.13 -16.67 -19.64
N LYS A 115 6.68 -17.95 -19.69
CA LYS A 115 5.24 -18.26 -19.65
C LYS A 115 4.61 -17.84 -18.33
N LEU A 116 5.26 -18.16 -17.21
CA LEU A 116 4.77 -17.78 -15.88
C LEU A 116 4.68 -16.25 -15.74
N ARG A 117 5.72 -15.53 -16.15
CA ARG A 117 5.74 -14.07 -16.11
C ARG A 117 4.59 -13.47 -16.91
N LYS A 118 4.37 -13.97 -18.12
CA LYS A 118 3.26 -13.52 -18.99
C LYS A 118 1.90 -13.84 -18.38
N ALA A 119 1.72 -15.04 -17.84
CA ALA A 119 0.48 -15.42 -17.15
C ALA A 119 0.19 -14.52 -15.94
N LEU A 120 1.20 -14.23 -15.10
CA LEU A 120 1.06 -13.31 -13.96
C LEU A 120 0.74 -11.88 -14.39
N GLU A 121 1.31 -11.42 -15.50
CA GLU A 121 0.98 -10.11 -16.08
C GLU A 121 -0.46 -10.06 -16.56
N ASN A 122 -0.90 -11.09 -17.29
CA ASN A 122 -2.30 -11.20 -17.76
C ASN A 122 -3.29 -11.24 -16.59
N MET A 123 -2.96 -11.97 -15.50
CA MET A 123 -3.76 -12.00 -14.28
C MET A 123 -3.92 -10.62 -13.66
N ARG A 124 -2.86 -9.82 -13.65
CA ARG A 124 -2.85 -8.46 -13.10
C ARG A 124 -3.88 -7.55 -13.80
N TYR A 125 -4.03 -7.72 -15.10
CA TYR A 125 -4.96 -6.92 -15.91
C TYR A 125 -6.31 -7.61 -16.17
N LYS A 126 -6.57 -8.77 -15.53
CA LYS A 126 -7.78 -9.59 -15.74
C LYS A 126 -7.94 -10.04 -17.21
N ASP A 127 -6.84 -10.25 -17.89
CA ASP A 127 -6.76 -10.64 -19.30
C ASP A 127 -6.16 -12.05 -19.46
N CYS A 128 -6.57 -12.97 -18.59
CA CYS A 128 -6.10 -14.36 -18.60
C CYS A 128 -6.61 -15.11 -19.83
N THR A 129 -5.68 -15.78 -20.50
CA THR A 129 -6.01 -16.71 -21.59
C THR A 129 -6.28 -18.11 -21.04
N ALA A 130 -6.92 -18.97 -21.85
CA ALA A 130 -7.11 -20.38 -21.49
C ALA A 130 -5.79 -21.10 -21.21
N THR A 131 -4.70 -20.70 -21.88
CA THR A 131 -3.35 -21.25 -21.68
C THR A 131 -2.78 -20.86 -20.32
N ASP A 132 -3.04 -19.63 -19.86
CA ASP A 132 -2.59 -19.15 -18.55
C ASP A 132 -3.29 -19.94 -17.43
N ILE A 133 -4.57 -20.22 -17.58
CA ILE A 133 -5.37 -20.98 -16.61
C ILE A 133 -4.86 -22.41 -16.51
N GLN A 134 -4.61 -23.07 -17.65
CA GLN A 134 -4.06 -24.42 -17.66
C GLN A 134 -2.67 -24.50 -17.02
N PHE A 135 -1.82 -23.50 -17.22
CA PHE A 135 -0.46 -23.48 -16.65
C PHE A 135 -0.47 -23.41 -15.11
N HIS A 136 -1.49 -22.85 -14.50
CA HIS A 136 -1.63 -22.77 -13.03
C HIS A 136 -2.35 -23.98 -12.41
N SER A 137 -2.84 -24.93 -13.21
CA SER A 137 -3.57 -26.12 -12.74
C SER A 137 -2.63 -27.32 -12.46
N TYR A 138 -1.33 -27.15 -12.56
CA TYR A 138 -0.26 -28.11 -12.27
C TYR A 138 0.65 -27.50 -11.19
#